data_9658e89ce7cb1812edabfe70655044b6
#
_entry.id   9658e89ce7cb1812edabfe70655044b6
#
_cell.length_a   1.000
_cell.length_b   1.000
_cell.length_c   1.000
_cell.angle_alpha   90.00
_cell.angle_beta   90.00
_cell.angle_gamma   90.00
#
_symmetry.space_group_name_H-M   'P 1'
#
loop_
_entity.id
_entity.type
_entity.pdbx_description
1 polymer ?
#
loop_
_entity_poly.entity_id
_entity_poly.type
_entity_poly.pdbx_seq_one_letter_code
_entity_poly.pdbx_strand_id
1 'polypeptide(L)'
;VGALDAMEVPRFQINLGPVAFLKAILAGRGGEALGDPRLENGDLRRIEGAVNRKNDVELRGVLDDVQIGGRTAEAVAAIPHLYGDAAVLDEARRLATNAEATAAVDQLAAVYELLDRAGVADRVTLDLGEVRSMAYYTGITFHGYAAGLGFDICSGGRYDGLVSHFGADLPAVGFALGLERCMLVARARCAIAPHVVVQGCSDPEAHRLAALARGRGLRVEMDVVGRTGDALIAYGRECGARHIIAASGGGYTLIEPDGARTMSRGELEKEIVTWTP
;
A
#
# COMPACT_ATOMS: atom_id res chain seq x y z
N VAL A 1 1.08 7.68 6.11
CA VAL A 1 1.50 8.94 5.46
C VAL A 1 3.02 8.90 5.23
N GLY A 2 3.86 8.91 6.26
CA GLY A 2 5.33 9.04 6.12
C GLY A 2 5.99 8.08 5.13
N ALA A 3 5.56 6.82 5.06
CA ALA A 3 6.10 5.87 4.07
C ALA A 3 5.75 6.26 2.63
N LEU A 4 4.54 6.77 2.40
CA LEU A 4 4.11 7.22 1.07
C LEU A 4 4.83 8.51 0.65
N ASP A 5 5.08 9.43 1.60
CA ASP A 5 5.89 10.62 1.36
C ASP A 5 7.34 10.27 1.04
N ALA A 6 7.95 9.33 1.79
CA ALA A 6 9.31 8.87 1.54
C ALA A 6 9.49 8.17 0.18
N MET A 7 8.43 7.55 -0.35
CA MET A 7 8.39 6.98 -1.71
C MET A 7 8.03 8.03 -2.77
N GLU A 8 7.81 9.27 -2.40
CA GLU A 8 7.36 10.35 -3.29
C GLU A 8 6.08 9.98 -4.07
N VAL A 9 5.14 9.30 -3.41
CA VAL A 9 3.83 9.00 -4.02
C VAL A 9 3.04 10.30 -4.18
N PRO A 10 2.76 10.74 -5.40
CA PRO A 10 2.06 12.01 -5.59
C PRO A 10 0.57 11.86 -5.30
N ARG A 11 -0.02 12.88 -4.69
CA ARG A 11 -1.48 13.01 -4.52
C ARG A 11 -2.15 11.71 -4.04
N PHE A 12 -1.81 11.29 -2.85
CA PHE A 12 -2.51 10.21 -2.16
C PHE A 12 -3.48 10.75 -1.11
N GLN A 13 -4.48 9.95 -0.80
CA GLN A 13 -5.49 10.21 0.22
C GLN A 13 -5.69 8.95 1.06
N ILE A 14 -5.88 9.12 2.36
CA ILE A 14 -6.20 8.04 3.30
C ILE A 14 -7.67 8.19 3.69
N ASN A 15 -8.50 7.22 3.31
CA ASN A 15 -9.86 7.13 3.82
C ASN A 15 -9.85 6.44 5.17
N LEU A 16 -10.52 7.00 6.14
CA LEU A 16 -10.58 6.52 7.53
C LEU A 16 -12.03 6.31 7.94
N GLY A 17 -12.40 5.12 8.37
CA GLY A 17 -13.77 4.81 8.75
C GLY A 17 -13.89 3.84 9.93
N PRO A 18 -14.99 3.92 10.70
CA PRO A 18 -15.28 3.03 11.82
C PRO A 18 -16.10 1.83 11.34
N VAL A 19 -15.53 0.63 11.37
CA VAL A 19 -16.26 -0.62 11.02
C VAL A 19 -17.48 -0.82 11.93
N ALA A 20 -17.39 -0.36 13.16
CA ALA A 20 -18.43 -0.58 14.16
C ALA A 20 -19.70 0.26 13.92
N PHE A 21 -19.65 1.37 13.19
CA PHE A 21 -20.78 2.31 13.10
C PHE A 21 -22.02 1.71 12.45
N LEU A 22 -21.88 1.13 11.26
CA LEU A 22 -23.00 0.44 10.58
C LEU A 22 -23.54 -0.71 11.43
N LYS A 23 -22.66 -1.52 11.99
CA LYS A 23 -23.05 -2.67 12.84
C LYS A 23 -23.81 -2.20 14.09
N ALA A 24 -23.37 -1.13 14.73
CA ALA A 24 -24.02 -0.56 15.88
C ALA A 24 -25.40 0.01 15.55
N ILE A 25 -25.57 0.72 14.44
CA ILE A 25 -26.88 1.20 13.99
C ILE A 25 -27.85 0.03 13.75
N LEU A 26 -27.39 -1.05 13.11
CA LEU A 26 -28.19 -2.23 12.85
C LEU A 26 -28.54 -3.00 14.14
N ALA A 27 -27.65 -3.06 15.13
CA ALA A 27 -27.87 -3.71 16.41
C ALA A 27 -28.92 -3.01 17.28
N GLY A 28 -29.09 -1.69 17.13
CA GLY A 28 -30.04 -0.89 17.92
C GLY A 28 -31.53 -1.19 17.71
N ARG A 29 -31.89 -2.18 16.89
CA ARG A 29 -33.26 -2.53 16.54
C ARG A 29 -34.06 -3.27 17.63
N GLY A 30 -33.46 -3.65 18.73
CA GLY A 30 -34.23 -4.41 19.72
C GLY A 30 -33.47 -5.04 20.87
N GLY A 31 -32.40 -4.42 21.36
CA GLY A 31 -31.84 -4.76 22.67
C GLY A 31 -31.02 -6.03 22.78
N GLU A 32 -30.75 -6.76 21.71
CA GLU A 32 -29.83 -7.86 21.68
C GLU A 32 -28.77 -7.66 20.58
N ALA A 33 -27.54 -7.41 21.02
CA ALA A 33 -26.39 -7.21 20.16
C ALA A 33 -26.17 -8.40 19.23
N LEU A 34 -25.84 -8.13 17.95
CA LEU A 34 -25.30 -9.07 16.94
C LEU A 34 -26.05 -10.42 16.75
N GLY A 35 -27.26 -10.53 17.28
CA GLY A 35 -28.05 -11.73 17.30
C GLY A 35 -29.54 -11.50 17.02
N ASP A 36 -29.91 -10.47 16.21
CA ASP A 36 -31.28 -10.47 15.70
C ASP A 36 -31.43 -11.70 14.78
N PRO A 37 -32.17 -12.75 15.18
CA PRO A 37 -32.35 -13.96 14.39
C PRO A 37 -33.01 -13.69 13.02
N ARG A 38 -33.39 -12.44 12.76
CA ARG A 38 -33.99 -11.98 11.50
C ARG A 38 -32.98 -11.40 10.51
N LEU A 39 -31.74 -11.07 10.93
CA LEU A 39 -30.65 -10.69 10.05
C LEU A 39 -29.69 -11.88 9.90
N GLU A 40 -29.86 -12.64 8.84
CA GLU A 40 -28.91 -13.67 8.47
C GLU A 40 -27.55 -13.03 8.08
N ASN A 41 -26.45 -13.76 8.25
CA ASN A 41 -25.13 -13.29 7.81
C ASN A 41 -25.10 -12.86 6.32
N GLY A 42 -26.03 -13.36 5.51
CA GLY A 42 -26.23 -12.97 4.12
C GLY A 42 -26.76 -11.56 3.96
N ASP A 43 -27.69 -11.14 4.80
CA ASP A 43 -28.35 -9.83 4.71
C ASP A 43 -27.40 -8.71 5.13
N LEU A 44 -26.62 -8.92 6.19
CA LEU A 44 -25.57 -7.97 6.58
C LEU A 44 -24.59 -7.74 5.43
N ARG A 45 -24.13 -8.80 4.75
CA ARG A 45 -23.23 -8.67 3.58
C ARG A 45 -23.87 -7.93 2.41
N ARG A 46 -25.19 -8.12 2.19
CA ARG A 46 -25.93 -7.38 1.15
C ARG A 46 -25.97 -5.89 1.48
N ILE A 47 -26.27 -5.52 2.73
CA ILE A 47 -26.27 -4.13 3.20
C ILE A 47 -24.85 -3.54 3.08
N GLU A 48 -23.83 -4.20 3.65
CA GLU A 48 -22.43 -3.77 3.55
C GLU A 48 -22.00 -3.57 2.08
N GLY A 49 -22.40 -4.49 1.20
CA GLY A 49 -22.11 -4.40 -0.22
C GLY A 49 -22.75 -3.20 -0.89
N ALA A 50 -24.01 -2.91 -0.60
CA ALA A 50 -24.74 -1.77 -1.17
C ALA A 50 -24.19 -0.42 -0.65
N VAL A 51 -23.86 -0.33 0.65
CA VAL A 51 -23.20 0.81 1.28
C VAL A 51 -21.86 1.09 0.59
N ASN A 52 -21.01 0.07 0.44
CA ASN A 52 -19.69 0.21 -0.20
C ASN A 52 -19.76 0.66 -1.66
N ARG A 53 -20.76 0.18 -2.41
CA ARG A 53 -20.98 0.61 -3.79
C ARG A 53 -21.61 1.99 -3.89
N LYS A 54 -21.98 2.60 -2.76
CA LYS A 54 -22.71 3.88 -2.69
C LYS A 54 -23.94 3.86 -3.59
N ASN A 55 -24.66 2.73 -3.61
CA ASN A 55 -25.83 2.51 -4.46
C ASN A 55 -27.12 2.63 -3.63
N ASP A 56 -27.68 3.82 -3.60
CA ASP A 56 -28.87 4.15 -2.80
C ASP A 56 -30.09 3.33 -3.16
N VAL A 57 -30.27 3.03 -4.45
CA VAL A 57 -31.44 2.25 -4.93
C VAL A 57 -31.33 0.82 -4.44
N GLU A 58 -30.18 0.21 -4.61
CA GLU A 58 -29.92 -1.14 -4.12
C GLU A 58 -30.02 -1.21 -2.60
N LEU A 59 -29.44 -0.23 -1.89
CA LEU A 59 -29.46 -0.18 -0.43
C LEU A 59 -30.90 -0.12 0.09
N ARG A 60 -31.74 0.75 -0.45
CA ARG A 60 -33.15 0.83 -0.07
C ARG A 60 -33.87 -0.48 -0.35
N GLY A 61 -33.69 -1.08 -1.53
CA GLY A 61 -34.27 -2.38 -1.85
C GLY A 61 -33.87 -3.47 -0.86
N VAL A 62 -32.60 -3.53 -0.48
CA VAL A 62 -32.13 -4.49 0.53
C VAL A 62 -32.76 -4.22 1.90
N LEU A 63 -32.85 -2.94 2.32
CA LEU A 63 -33.47 -2.57 3.61
C LEU A 63 -34.95 -2.95 3.66
N ASP A 64 -35.68 -2.77 2.56
CA ASP A 64 -37.07 -3.18 2.42
C ASP A 64 -37.23 -4.71 2.48
N ASP A 65 -36.40 -5.46 1.75
CA ASP A 65 -36.41 -6.94 1.75
C ASP A 65 -36.19 -7.50 3.16
N VAL A 66 -35.27 -6.93 3.94
CA VAL A 66 -34.97 -7.37 5.32
C VAL A 66 -35.82 -6.67 6.37
N GLN A 67 -36.85 -5.93 5.93
CA GLN A 67 -37.80 -5.22 6.79
C GLN A 67 -37.17 -4.27 7.79
N ILE A 68 -36.11 -3.57 7.39
CA ILE A 68 -35.50 -2.48 8.15
C ILE A 68 -36.17 -1.17 7.76
N GLY A 69 -36.90 -0.56 8.69
CA GLY A 69 -37.63 0.70 8.50
C GLY A 69 -37.31 1.77 9.54
N GLY A 70 -38.04 2.89 9.44
CA GLY A 70 -37.96 3.99 10.40
C GLY A 70 -36.57 4.62 10.49
N ARG A 71 -36.23 5.12 11.68
CA ARG A 71 -34.97 5.84 11.92
C ARG A 71 -33.70 5.02 11.60
N THR A 72 -33.77 3.71 11.77
CA THR A 72 -32.64 2.82 11.44
C THR A 72 -32.40 2.80 9.92
N ALA A 73 -33.45 2.67 9.12
CA ALA A 73 -33.33 2.70 7.65
C ALA A 73 -32.79 4.04 7.15
N GLU A 74 -33.32 5.15 7.73
CA GLU A 74 -32.83 6.51 7.41
C GLU A 74 -31.35 6.66 7.72
N ALA A 75 -30.91 6.21 8.91
CA ALA A 75 -29.51 6.27 9.32
C ALA A 75 -28.62 5.43 8.42
N VAL A 76 -28.99 4.18 8.10
CA VAL A 76 -28.23 3.31 7.21
C VAL A 76 -28.17 3.87 5.79
N ALA A 77 -29.29 4.40 5.27
CA ALA A 77 -29.34 5.01 3.93
C ALA A 77 -28.46 6.27 3.81
N ALA A 78 -28.19 6.97 4.92
CA ALA A 78 -27.31 8.13 4.92
C ALA A 78 -25.81 7.78 4.95
N ILE A 79 -25.43 6.59 5.43
CA ILE A 79 -24.03 6.19 5.60
C ILE A 79 -23.19 6.36 4.32
N PRO A 80 -23.63 5.98 3.11
CA PRO A 80 -22.86 6.16 1.88
C PRO A 80 -22.47 7.61 1.59
N HIS A 81 -23.17 8.57 2.17
CA HIS A 81 -22.97 10.01 1.99
C HIS A 81 -22.17 10.66 3.15
N LEU A 82 -21.90 9.92 4.21
CA LEU A 82 -21.06 10.36 5.33
C LEU A 82 -19.58 10.29 4.94
N TYR A 83 -19.17 11.23 4.13
CA TYR A 83 -17.84 11.29 3.53
C TYR A 83 -17.36 12.74 3.46
N GLY A 84 -16.13 13.02 3.91
CA GLY A 84 -15.54 14.35 3.85
C GLY A 84 -14.53 14.64 4.96
N ASP A 85 -14.52 15.88 5.40
CA ASP A 85 -13.69 16.39 6.49
C ASP A 85 -14.35 16.18 7.86
N ALA A 86 -13.85 16.86 8.89
CA ALA A 86 -14.35 16.74 10.27
C ALA A 86 -15.85 17.07 10.42
N ALA A 87 -16.44 17.86 9.52
CA ALA A 87 -17.86 18.23 9.61
C ALA A 87 -18.79 17.00 9.50
N VAL A 88 -18.32 15.93 8.85
CA VAL A 88 -19.09 14.69 8.72
C VAL A 88 -19.34 14.01 10.06
N LEU A 89 -18.50 14.26 11.07
CA LEU A 89 -18.65 13.69 12.41
C LEU A 89 -19.91 14.18 13.13
N ASP A 90 -20.28 15.44 12.92
CA ASP A 90 -21.49 16.00 13.53
C ASP A 90 -22.75 15.40 12.88
N GLU A 91 -22.71 15.17 11.57
CA GLU A 91 -23.80 14.46 10.88
C GLU A 91 -23.91 13.02 11.37
N ALA A 92 -22.79 12.31 11.47
CA ALA A 92 -22.73 10.95 11.97
C ALA A 92 -23.28 10.84 13.41
N ARG A 93 -22.97 11.80 14.30
CA ARG A 93 -23.53 11.84 15.66
C ARG A 93 -25.05 12.02 15.66
N ARG A 94 -25.58 12.84 14.76
CA ARG A 94 -27.05 13.04 14.64
C ARG A 94 -27.77 11.77 14.16
N LEU A 95 -27.10 10.99 13.34
CA LEU A 95 -27.61 9.72 12.79
C LEU A 95 -27.40 8.53 13.73
N ALA A 96 -26.53 8.64 14.73
CA ALA A 96 -26.33 7.59 15.72
C ALA A 96 -27.63 7.28 16.46
N THR A 97 -28.04 6.01 16.43
CA THR A 97 -29.34 5.56 17.00
C THR A 97 -29.20 5.00 18.41
N ASN A 98 -27.95 4.77 18.88
CA ASN A 98 -27.65 4.20 20.19
C ASN A 98 -26.24 4.61 20.67
N ALA A 99 -25.92 4.20 21.91
CA ALA A 99 -24.65 4.54 22.56
C ALA A 99 -23.43 3.96 21.84
N GLU A 100 -23.55 2.75 21.28
CA GLU A 100 -22.47 2.07 20.57
C GLU A 100 -22.14 2.81 19.25
N ALA A 101 -23.16 3.25 18.51
CA ALA A 101 -22.95 4.04 17.31
C ALA A 101 -22.31 5.41 17.65
N THR A 102 -22.73 6.06 18.74
CA THR A 102 -22.11 7.29 19.21
C THR A 102 -20.65 7.06 19.59
N ALA A 103 -20.35 5.99 20.33
CA ALA A 103 -18.99 5.65 20.72
C ALA A 103 -18.08 5.38 19.50
N ALA A 104 -18.60 4.75 18.45
CA ALA A 104 -17.84 4.53 17.21
C ALA A 104 -17.45 5.85 16.51
N VAL A 105 -18.37 6.83 16.49
CA VAL A 105 -18.09 8.17 15.96
C VAL A 105 -17.08 8.93 16.84
N ASP A 106 -17.21 8.84 18.15
CA ASP A 106 -16.29 9.52 19.08
C ASP A 106 -14.88 8.94 19.03
N GLN A 107 -14.73 7.62 18.83
CA GLN A 107 -13.43 7.00 18.57
C GLN A 107 -12.81 7.51 17.26
N LEU A 108 -13.61 7.63 16.20
CA LEU A 108 -13.14 8.18 14.92
C LEU A 108 -12.70 9.65 15.10
N ALA A 109 -13.49 10.45 15.80
CA ALA A 109 -13.17 11.84 16.10
C ALA A 109 -11.85 11.97 16.87
N ALA A 110 -11.64 11.15 17.91
CA ALA A 110 -10.40 11.15 18.68
C ALA A 110 -9.18 10.81 17.85
N VAL A 111 -9.28 9.84 16.93
CA VAL A 111 -8.18 9.52 16.01
C VAL A 111 -7.95 10.64 15.01
N TYR A 112 -9.00 11.23 14.46
CA TYR A 112 -8.87 12.36 13.54
C TYR A 112 -8.17 13.56 14.19
N GLU A 113 -8.51 13.90 15.45
CA GLU A 113 -7.83 14.95 16.21
C GLU A 113 -6.33 14.67 16.40
N LEU A 114 -5.94 13.40 16.62
CA LEU A 114 -4.52 13.03 16.71
C LEU A 114 -3.80 13.23 15.39
N LEU A 115 -4.46 12.91 14.27
CA LEU A 115 -3.91 13.11 12.92
C LEU A 115 -3.80 14.60 12.57
N ASP A 116 -4.76 15.41 13.01
CA ASP A 116 -4.72 16.87 12.86
C ASP A 116 -3.55 17.48 13.64
N ARG A 117 -3.37 17.10 14.90
CA ARG A 117 -2.22 17.51 15.72
C ARG A 117 -0.89 17.03 15.13
N ALA A 118 -0.89 15.91 14.43
CA ALA A 118 0.29 15.42 13.71
C ALA A 118 0.54 16.14 12.37
N GLY A 119 -0.34 17.07 11.98
CA GLY A 119 -0.23 17.84 10.75
C GLY A 119 -0.44 17.04 9.46
N VAL A 120 -1.24 15.97 9.52
CA VAL A 120 -1.51 15.09 8.36
C VAL A 120 -3.00 15.00 8.00
N ALA A 121 -3.85 15.79 8.63
CA ALA A 121 -5.30 15.76 8.39
C ALA A 121 -5.69 16.12 6.95
N ASP A 122 -4.92 16.94 6.25
CA ASP A 122 -5.08 17.28 4.85
C ASP A 122 -4.96 16.07 3.90
N ARG A 123 -4.34 15.00 4.37
CA ARG A 123 -4.19 13.71 3.66
C ARG A 123 -5.23 12.68 4.09
N VAL A 124 -6.17 13.06 4.95
CA VAL A 124 -7.18 12.14 5.51
C VAL A 124 -8.57 12.59 5.12
N THR A 125 -9.37 11.65 4.65
CA THR A 125 -10.80 11.80 4.43
C THR A 125 -11.54 10.84 5.35
N LEU A 126 -12.54 11.32 6.07
CA LEU A 126 -13.43 10.46 6.83
C LEU A 126 -14.45 9.83 5.89
N ASP A 127 -14.61 8.50 5.92
CA ASP A 127 -15.60 7.77 5.12
C ASP A 127 -16.26 6.69 5.97
N LEU A 128 -17.45 7.00 6.51
CA LEU A 128 -18.20 6.06 7.32
C LEU A 128 -18.87 4.96 6.48
N GLY A 129 -18.92 5.14 5.16
CA GLY A 129 -19.38 4.16 4.19
C GLY A 129 -18.33 3.17 3.73
N GLU A 130 -17.06 3.33 4.15
CA GLU A 130 -16.00 2.37 3.89
C GLU A 130 -16.10 1.16 4.85
N VAL A 131 -17.10 0.31 4.60
CA VAL A 131 -17.38 -0.88 5.44
C VAL A 131 -16.73 -2.16 4.90
N ARG A 132 -15.88 -2.06 3.87
CA ARG A 132 -15.08 -3.17 3.35
C ARG A 132 -14.01 -3.57 4.34
N SER A 133 -14.38 -4.26 5.36
CA SER A 133 -13.39 -4.76 6.29
C SER A 133 -13.34 -6.28 6.25
N MET A 134 -12.16 -6.82 6.42
CA MET A 134 -12.04 -8.22 6.79
C MET A 134 -12.77 -8.42 8.11
N ALA A 135 -13.44 -9.55 8.28
CA ALA A 135 -14.32 -9.82 9.43
C ALA A 135 -13.64 -9.66 10.80
N TYR A 136 -12.30 -9.66 10.84
CA TYR A 136 -11.53 -9.54 12.07
C TYR A 136 -11.34 -8.09 12.58
N TYR A 137 -11.63 -7.06 11.79
CA TYR A 137 -11.51 -5.68 12.26
C TYR A 137 -12.59 -5.34 13.29
N THR A 138 -12.16 -4.73 14.39
CA THR A 138 -13.01 -4.40 15.54
C THR A 138 -13.18 -2.90 15.78
N GLY A 139 -12.37 -2.08 15.13
CA GLY A 139 -12.35 -0.64 15.37
C GLY A 139 -12.29 0.18 14.08
N ILE A 140 -11.37 1.14 14.06
CA ILE A 140 -11.15 2.00 12.90
C ILE A 140 -10.31 1.26 11.87
N THR A 141 -10.69 1.41 10.60
CA THR A 141 -9.92 0.95 9.44
C THR A 141 -9.54 2.12 8.56
N PHE A 142 -8.53 1.91 7.74
CA PHE A 142 -8.15 2.88 6.73
C PHE A 142 -7.75 2.21 5.42
N HIS A 143 -7.95 2.94 4.33
CA HIS A 143 -7.51 2.60 2.99
C HIS A 143 -6.81 3.80 2.36
N GLY A 144 -5.64 3.57 1.79
CA GLY A 144 -4.87 4.61 1.10
C GLY A 144 -5.03 4.47 -0.41
N TYR A 145 -5.37 5.57 -1.07
CA TYR A 145 -5.55 5.65 -2.52
C TYR A 145 -4.58 6.65 -3.11
N ALA A 146 -4.06 6.37 -4.29
CA ALA A 146 -3.23 7.29 -5.04
C ALA A 146 -3.87 7.67 -6.37
N ALA A 147 -3.68 8.90 -6.79
CA ALA A 147 -4.20 9.35 -8.08
C ALA A 147 -3.60 8.53 -9.23
N GLY A 148 -4.47 8.09 -10.14
CA GLY A 148 -4.08 7.26 -11.31
C GLY A 148 -4.25 5.76 -11.10
N LEU A 149 -4.64 5.30 -9.89
CA LEU A 149 -4.97 3.91 -9.60
C LEU A 149 -6.44 3.76 -9.21
N GLY A 150 -7.06 2.66 -9.63
CA GLY A 150 -8.45 2.31 -9.30
C GLY A 150 -8.58 1.39 -8.07
N PHE A 151 -7.51 1.23 -7.28
CA PHE A 151 -7.45 0.37 -6.11
C PHE A 151 -6.59 0.99 -5.00
N ASP A 152 -6.74 0.51 -3.78
CA ASP A 152 -5.95 0.94 -2.64
C ASP A 152 -4.48 0.53 -2.77
N ILE A 153 -3.58 1.36 -2.27
CA ILE A 153 -2.14 1.11 -2.21
C ILE A 153 -1.68 0.65 -0.82
N CYS A 154 -2.49 0.93 0.19
CA CYS A 154 -2.29 0.43 1.54
C CYS A 154 -3.62 0.34 2.27
N SER A 155 -3.70 -0.53 3.25
CA SER A 155 -4.86 -0.65 4.13
C SER A 155 -4.47 -1.20 5.48
N GLY A 156 -5.30 -0.96 6.49
CA GLY A 156 -5.06 -1.44 7.82
C GLY A 156 -6.18 -1.08 8.78
N GLY A 157 -5.98 -1.38 10.07
CA GLY A 157 -6.96 -1.06 11.09
C GLY A 157 -6.67 -1.73 12.43
N ARG A 158 -7.64 -1.62 13.33
CA ARG A 158 -7.63 -2.23 14.65
C ARG A 158 -8.38 -3.57 14.63
N TYR A 159 -7.79 -4.61 15.21
CA TYR A 159 -8.32 -5.98 15.19
C TYR A 159 -8.04 -6.75 16.48
N ASP A 160 -8.55 -6.26 17.60
CA ASP A 160 -8.30 -6.80 18.95
C ASP A 160 -8.72 -8.28 19.08
N GLY A 161 -9.82 -8.69 18.43
CA GLY A 161 -10.32 -10.07 18.50
C GLY A 161 -9.46 -11.11 17.79
N LEU A 162 -8.55 -10.72 16.89
CA LEU A 162 -7.76 -11.68 16.13
C LEU A 162 -6.71 -12.36 17.00
N VAL A 163 -6.04 -11.61 17.87
CA VAL A 163 -4.96 -12.12 18.73
C VAL A 163 -5.51 -13.08 19.79
N SER A 164 -6.73 -12.86 20.28
CA SER A 164 -7.37 -13.71 21.27
C SER A 164 -7.60 -15.15 20.77
N HIS A 165 -7.77 -15.36 19.46
CA HIS A 165 -7.86 -16.72 18.87
C HIS A 165 -6.54 -17.51 19.01
N PHE A 166 -5.43 -16.83 19.27
CA PHE A 166 -4.12 -17.45 19.51
C PHE A 166 -3.74 -17.49 20.99
N GLY A 167 -4.71 -17.27 21.89
CA GLY A 167 -4.55 -17.46 23.33
C GLY A 167 -4.08 -16.22 24.12
N ALA A 168 -4.02 -15.03 23.51
CA ALA A 168 -3.67 -13.79 24.20
C ALA A 168 -4.71 -12.71 23.93
N ASP A 169 -5.37 -12.22 24.98
CA ASP A 169 -6.34 -11.11 24.86
C ASP A 169 -5.59 -9.77 24.85
N LEU A 170 -5.12 -9.36 23.67
CA LEU A 170 -4.32 -8.15 23.47
C LEU A 170 -4.92 -7.29 22.36
N PRO A 171 -4.98 -5.96 22.56
CA PRO A 171 -5.34 -5.04 21.49
C PRO A 171 -4.28 -5.08 20.37
N ALA A 172 -4.74 -5.06 19.13
CA ALA A 172 -3.86 -5.14 17.98
C ALA A 172 -4.24 -4.15 16.89
N VAL A 173 -3.22 -3.56 16.29
CA VAL A 173 -3.33 -2.72 15.10
C VAL A 173 -2.28 -3.13 14.09
N GLY A 174 -2.58 -2.99 12.82
CA GLY A 174 -1.61 -3.27 11.78
C GLY A 174 -2.03 -2.71 10.43
N PHE A 175 -1.09 -2.76 9.49
CA PHE A 175 -1.35 -2.34 8.13
C PHE A 175 -0.51 -3.14 7.13
N ALA A 176 -0.99 -3.16 5.90
CA ALA A 176 -0.27 -3.66 4.75
C ALA A 176 -0.09 -2.55 3.72
N LEU A 177 1.05 -2.52 3.07
CA LEU A 177 1.38 -1.60 1.99
C LEU A 177 1.76 -2.44 0.77
N GLY A 178 1.04 -2.23 -0.35
CA GLY A 178 1.31 -2.90 -1.61
C GLY A 178 2.52 -2.27 -2.29
N LEU A 179 3.70 -2.85 -2.10
CA LEU A 179 4.95 -2.31 -2.65
C LEU A 179 4.85 -2.11 -4.16
N GLU A 180 4.39 -3.11 -4.89
CA GLU A 180 4.22 -3.06 -6.35
C GLU A 180 3.22 -1.98 -6.76
N ARG A 181 2.13 -1.82 -6.00
CA ARG A 181 1.13 -0.77 -6.25
C ARG A 181 1.71 0.62 -6.03
N CYS A 182 2.51 0.80 -4.97
CA CYS A 182 3.22 2.06 -4.72
C CYS A 182 4.23 2.35 -5.84
N MET A 183 4.97 1.35 -6.32
CA MET A 183 5.94 1.49 -7.42
C MET A 183 5.29 1.98 -8.74
N LEU A 184 4.01 1.69 -8.97
CA LEU A 184 3.30 2.18 -10.17
C LEU A 184 3.14 3.71 -10.19
N VAL A 185 3.11 4.35 -9.01
CA VAL A 185 2.84 5.78 -8.86
C VAL A 185 3.97 6.55 -8.18
N ALA A 186 4.90 5.87 -7.52
CA ALA A 186 6.04 6.50 -6.86
C ALA A 186 6.93 7.22 -7.88
N ARG A 187 7.38 8.42 -7.52
CA ARG A 187 8.36 9.20 -8.30
C ARG A 187 9.79 8.92 -7.87
N ALA A 188 9.97 8.51 -6.62
CA ALA A 188 11.27 8.09 -6.13
C ALA A 188 11.75 6.88 -6.96
N ARG A 189 12.51 7.17 -7.98
CA ARG A 189 13.28 6.17 -8.70
C ARG A 189 14.61 6.08 -7.99
N CYS A 190 14.79 5.09 -7.15
CA CYS A 190 16.11 4.71 -6.71
C CYS A 190 16.80 4.02 -7.89
N ALA A 191 17.18 4.81 -8.89
CA ALA A 191 18.14 4.39 -9.88
C ALA A 191 19.49 4.33 -9.16
N ILE A 192 19.70 3.27 -8.37
CA ILE A 192 21.01 2.93 -7.90
C ILE A 192 21.76 2.45 -9.13
N ALA A 193 22.31 3.39 -9.88
CA ALA A 193 23.09 3.06 -11.09
C ALA A 193 24.14 2.00 -10.70
N PRO A 194 24.28 0.92 -11.46
CA PRO A 194 25.37 -0.02 -11.24
C PRO A 194 26.69 0.74 -11.44
N HIS A 195 27.68 0.43 -10.62
CA HIS A 195 29.03 0.96 -10.88
C HIS A 195 29.65 0.25 -12.09
N VAL A 196 29.30 -1.02 -12.28
CA VAL A 196 29.86 -1.90 -13.30
C VAL A 196 28.75 -2.69 -13.97
N VAL A 197 28.75 -2.74 -15.29
CA VAL A 197 27.97 -3.71 -16.09
C VAL A 197 28.95 -4.73 -16.66
N VAL A 198 28.65 -6.02 -16.48
CA VAL A 198 29.50 -7.13 -16.94
C VAL A 198 28.73 -7.97 -17.97
N GLN A 199 29.31 -8.14 -19.15
CA GLN A 199 28.80 -9.05 -20.17
C GLN A 199 29.08 -10.51 -19.81
N GLY A 200 28.16 -11.41 -20.18
CA GLY A 200 28.45 -12.85 -20.15
C GLY A 200 27.92 -13.56 -18.92
N CYS A 201 26.60 -13.50 -18.68
CA CYS A 201 25.95 -14.17 -17.55
C CYS A 201 26.16 -15.71 -17.52
N SER A 202 26.50 -16.34 -18.65
CA SER A 202 26.81 -17.78 -18.75
C SER A 202 28.32 -18.07 -18.67
N ASP A 203 29.17 -17.03 -18.60
CA ASP A 203 30.61 -17.18 -18.50
C ASP A 203 31.06 -17.24 -17.02
N PRO A 204 31.65 -18.36 -16.54
CA PRO A 204 32.15 -18.46 -15.17
C PRO A 204 33.21 -17.40 -14.83
N GLU A 205 33.98 -16.94 -15.79
CA GLU A 205 35.01 -15.90 -15.56
C GLU A 205 34.35 -14.51 -15.37
N ALA A 206 33.29 -14.21 -16.13
CA ALA A 206 32.53 -13.00 -15.92
C ALA A 206 31.90 -12.96 -14.51
N HIS A 207 31.42 -14.10 -14.01
CA HIS A 207 30.94 -14.22 -12.63
C HIS A 207 32.02 -13.97 -11.58
N ARG A 208 33.26 -14.43 -11.83
CA ARG A 208 34.38 -14.16 -10.90
C ARG A 208 34.76 -12.69 -10.88
N LEU A 209 34.79 -12.02 -12.04
CA LEU A 209 35.05 -10.58 -12.12
C LEU A 209 33.95 -9.79 -11.42
N ALA A 210 32.68 -10.17 -11.63
CA ALA A 210 31.57 -9.57 -10.93
C ALA A 210 31.64 -9.76 -9.41
N ALA A 211 32.04 -10.96 -8.95
CA ALA A 211 32.22 -11.26 -7.52
C ALA A 211 33.36 -10.44 -6.93
N LEU A 212 34.48 -10.31 -7.65
CA LEU A 212 35.62 -9.48 -7.22
C LEU A 212 35.19 -8.03 -7.05
N ALA A 213 34.48 -7.45 -8.02
CA ALA A 213 33.99 -6.09 -7.96
C ALA A 213 32.99 -5.89 -6.80
N ARG A 214 32.04 -6.85 -6.58
CA ARG A 214 31.14 -6.82 -5.44
C ARG A 214 31.87 -6.90 -4.09
N GLY A 215 32.93 -7.69 -4.01
CA GLY A 215 33.78 -7.77 -2.82
C GLY A 215 34.45 -6.43 -2.48
N ARG A 216 34.55 -5.51 -3.42
CA ARG A 216 35.02 -4.13 -3.23
C ARG A 216 33.89 -3.15 -2.86
N GLY A 217 32.66 -3.64 -2.65
CA GLY A 217 31.49 -2.81 -2.36
C GLY A 217 30.84 -2.17 -3.60
N LEU A 218 31.28 -2.56 -4.80
CA LEU A 218 30.71 -2.03 -6.03
C LEU A 218 29.37 -2.70 -6.34
N ARG A 219 28.43 -1.93 -6.85
CA ARG A 219 27.18 -2.45 -7.43
C ARG A 219 27.46 -2.96 -8.83
N VAL A 220 27.25 -4.26 -9.05
CA VAL A 220 27.57 -4.93 -10.33
C VAL A 220 26.29 -5.53 -10.89
N GLU A 221 25.98 -5.14 -12.10
CA GLU A 221 24.95 -5.76 -12.93
C GLU A 221 25.59 -6.67 -13.96
N MET A 222 25.03 -7.87 -14.12
CA MET A 222 25.42 -8.78 -15.20
C MET A 222 24.39 -8.71 -16.32
N ASP A 223 24.85 -8.57 -17.57
CA ASP A 223 23.95 -8.62 -18.70
C ASP A 223 23.42 -10.05 -18.91
N VAL A 224 22.15 -10.23 -18.59
CA VAL A 224 21.44 -11.53 -18.68
C VAL A 224 20.71 -11.73 -20.01
N VAL A 225 20.67 -10.69 -20.85
CA VAL A 225 19.97 -10.70 -22.15
C VAL A 225 20.91 -11.11 -23.29
N GLY A 226 22.23 -11.07 -23.06
CA GLY A 226 23.24 -11.42 -24.06
C GLY A 226 23.56 -10.29 -25.04
N ARG A 227 23.54 -9.03 -24.55
CA ARG A 227 23.93 -7.87 -25.37
C ARG A 227 25.41 -7.92 -25.68
N THR A 228 25.78 -7.47 -26.89
CA THR A 228 27.17 -7.40 -27.36
C THR A 228 27.43 -6.05 -28.05
N GLY A 229 28.70 -5.64 -28.13
CA GLY A 229 29.09 -4.42 -28.85
C GLY A 229 28.34 -3.17 -28.44
N ASP A 230 27.86 -2.41 -29.42
CA ASP A 230 27.20 -1.13 -29.20
C ASP A 230 25.92 -1.25 -28.34
N ALA A 231 25.21 -2.38 -28.42
CA ALA A 231 24.00 -2.60 -27.62
C ALA A 231 24.32 -2.72 -26.11
N LEU A 232 25.44 -3.37 -25.76
CA LEU A 232 25.90 -3.44 -24.38
C LEU A 232 26.38 -2.08 -23.87
N ILE A 233 27.08 -1.33 -24.71
CA ILE A 233 27.61 0.00 -24.39
C ILE A 233 26.44 0.99 -24.16
N ALA A 234 25.46 0.97 -25.07
CA ALA A 234 24.26 1.80 -24.94
C ALA A 234 23.51 1.50 -23.64
N TYR A 235 23.30 0.23 -23.34
CA TYR A 235 22.66 -0.20 -22.11
C TYR A 235 23.42 0.24 -20.86
N GLY A 236 24.72 -0.01 -20.79
CA GLY A 236 25.52 0.38 -19.64
C GLY A 236 25.52 1.89 -19.39
N ARG A 237 25.52 2.70 -20.46
CA ARG A 237 25.40 4.15 -20.39
C ARG A 237 24.01 4.61 -19.92
N GLU A 238 22.97 3.98 -20.45
CA GLU A 238 21.58 4.24 -20.04
C GLU A 238 21.37 3.94 -18.55
N CYS A 239 21.97 2.84 -18.04
CA CYS A 239 21.95 2.52 -16.62
C CYS A 239 22.85 3.43 -15.77
N GLY A 240 23.69 4.27 -16.37
CA GLY A 240 24.62 5.15 -15.65
C GLY A 240 25.83 4.41 -15.07
N ALA A 241 26.22 3.26 -15.65
CA ALA A 241 27.40 2.53 -15.22
C ALA A 241 28.70 3.32 -15.52
N ARG A 242 29.63 3.31 -14.55
CA ARG A 242 30.95 3.91 -14.74
C ARG A 242 31.86 3.04 -15.58
N HIS A 243 31.73 1.71 -15.42
CA HIS A 243 32.55 0.72 -16.10
C HIS A 243 31.67 -0.32 -16.79
N ILE A 244 32.00 -0.67 -18.02
CA ILE A 244 31.36 -1.74 -18.76
C ILE A 244 32.43 -2.73 -19.16
N ILE A 245 32.28 -4.00 -18.78
CA ILE A 245 33.21 -5.09 -19.09
C ILE A 245 32.59 -5.96 -20.17
N ALA A 246 33.18 -5.96 -21.32
CA ALA A 246 32.79 -6.80 -22.45
C ALA A 246 33.82 -7.91 -22.71
N ALA A 247 33.36 -9.12 -23.04
CA ALA A 247 34.24 -10.21 -23.47
C ALA A 247 34.82 -9.91 -24.87
N SER A 248 36.11 -10.18 -25.12
CA SER A 248 36.80 -9.89 -26.37
C SER A 248 37.89 -10.92 -26.63
N GLY A 249 37.71 -11.81 -27.60
CA GLY A 249 38.77 -12.63 -28.25
C GLY A 249 39.82 -13.28 -27.33
N GLY A 250 39.45 -13.72 -26.14
CA GLY A 250 40.36 -14.30 -25.14
C GLY A 250 40.81 -13.34 -24.03
N GLY A 251 40.26 -12.12 -24.00
CA GLY A 251 40.45 -11.11 -22.97
C GLY A 251 39.14 -10.36 -22.70
N TYR A 252 39.29 -9.13 -22.19
CA TYR A 252 38.15 -8.24 -21.89
C TYR A 252 38.42 -6.84 -22.43
N THR A 253 37.37 -6.19 -22.85
CA THR A 253 37.38 -4.76 -23.15
C THR A 253 36.70 -4.02 -21.97
N LEU A 254 37.44 -3.19 -21.27
CA LEU A 254 36.94 -2.26 -20.30
C LEU A 254 36.54 -0.97 -21.03
N ILE A 255 35.29 -0.58 -20.90
CA ILE A 255 34.72 0.63 -21.51
C ILE A 255 34.36 1.60 -20.41
N GLU A 256 34.89 2.80 -20.49
CA GLU A 256 34.74 3.91 -19.57
C GLU A 256 34.28 5.17 -20.31
N PRO A 257 33.85 6.25 -19.63
CA PRO A 257 33.44 7.49 -20.29
C PRO A 257 34.46 8.08 -21.27
N ASP A 258 35.74 7.91 -20.96
CA ASP A 258 36.90 8.48 -21.70
C ASP A 258 37.48 7.53 -22.73
N GLY A 259 37.00 6.30 -22.86
CA GLY A 259 37.45 5.39 -23.89
C GLY A 259 37.28 3.91 -23.58
N ALA A 260 37.84 3.09 -24.45
CA ALA A 260 37.82 1.65 -24.29
C ALA A 260 39.26 1.08 -24.38
N ARG A 261 39.56 0.14 -23.48
CA ARG A 261 40.87 -0.53 -23.41
C ARG A 261 40.69 -2.03 -23.40
N THR A 262 41.39 -2.74 -24.27
CA THR A 262 41.44 -4.22 -24.25
C THR A 262 42.56 -4.67 -23.35
N MET A 263 42.28 -5.62 -22.47
CA MET A 263 43.23 -6.12 -21.51
C MET A 263 43.04 -7.61 -21.21
N SER A 264 44.06 -8.21 -20.68
CA SER A 264 43.97 -9.57 -20.17
C SER A 264 43.14 -9.61 -18.89
N ARG A 265 42.66 -10.79 -18.53
CA ARG A 265 41.96 -11.02 -17.29
C ARG A 265 42.74 -10.52 -16.07
N GLY A 266 44.03 -10.87 -15.98
CA GLY A 266 44.85 -10.50 -14.82
C GLY A 266 45.08 -9.01 -14.69
N GLU A 267 45.13 -8.27 -15.80
CA GLU A 267 45.16 -6.80 -15.80
C GLU A 267 43.86 -6.20 -15.32
N LEU A 268 42.73 -6.75 -15.80
CA LEU A 268 41.41 -6.30 -15.39
C LEU A 268 41.14 -6.56 -13.88
N GLU A 269 41.55 -7.73 -13.38
CA GLU A 269 41.46 -8.02 -11.93
C GLU A 269 42.23 -7.01 -11.07
N LYS A 270 43.42 -6.61 -11.49
CA LYS A 270 44.23 -5.59 -10.83
C LYS A 270 43.54 -4.21 -10.90
N GLU A 271 42.95 -3.89 -12.04
CA GLU A 271 42.19 -2.63 -12.23
C GLU A 271 40.98 -2.58 -11.29
N ILE A 272 40.18 -3.64 -11.25
CA ILE A 272 38.99 -3.73 -10.38
C ILE A 272 39.34 -3.49 -8.90
N VAL A 273 40.50 -3.97 -8.45
CA VAL A 273 40.94 -3.79 -7.05
C VAL A 273 41.18 -2.32 -6.71
N THR A 274 41.44 -1.47 -7.69
CA THR A 274 41.64 -0.02 -7.47
C THR A 274 40.33 0.77 -7.41
N TRP A 275 39.22 0.20 -7.87
CA TRP A 275 37.95 0.89 -7.92
C TRP A 275 37.34 1.09 -6.54
N THR A 276 36.64 2.22 -6.39
CA THR A 276 35.93 2.59 -5.17
C THR A 276 34.44 2.75 -5.47
N PRO A 277 33.56 2.44 -4.51
CA PRO A 277 32.11 2.62 -4.61
C PRO A 277 31.67 4.05 -4.93
#